data_9bb08d8bbfeb9e7a69cc655b536db68f
#
_entry.id   9bb08d8bbfeb9e7a69cc655b536db68f
#
_cell.length_a   1.000
_cell.length_b   1.000
_cell.length_c   1.000
_cell.angle_alpha   90.00
_cell.angle_beta   90.00
_cell.angle_gamma   90.00
#
_symmetry.space_group_name_H-M   'P 1'
#
loop_
_entity.id
_entity.type
_entity.pdbx_description
1 polymer ?
#
loop_
_entity_poly.entity_id
_entity_poly.type
_entity_poly.pdbx_seq_one_letter_code
_entity_poly.pdbx_strand_id
1 'polypeptide(L)'
;MKNIFLSLSFLILLTSMQIQKSDKIIFFGDSITQAGVNPGGYISMMQDKIKQGVAPKYELIGSGIGGNKIYDLYLRLQEDVLDKKPDVVVIYIGVNDIWHKQGSQTGTDPDKFIAFYSAIIKKLQASNIKVIVCTPAVIGERTDFSNAMDGDLNQYSQMIRNLASTYGCGLIDIRKAFLDYNMANNPQNKESGILTSDRVHLNQAGNQMLAELMFKGLSK
;
A
#
# COMPACT_ATOMS: atom_id res chain seq x y z
N MET A 1 -69.76 -38.36 7.08
CA MET A 1 -68.68 -37.69 7.88
C MET A 1 -67.42 -37.75 7.04
N LYS A 2 -66.99 -36.61 6.45
CA LYS A 2 -65.79 -36.52 5.59
C LYS A 2 -64.65 -35.99 6.43
N ASN A 3 -63.59 -36.80 6.64
CA ASN A 3 -62.36 -36.36 7.30
C ASN A 3 -61.46 -35.63 6.31
N ILE A 4 -61.25 -34.33 6.56
CA ILE A 4 -60.29 -33.50 5.83
C ILE A 4 -58.97 -33.61 6.57
N PHE A 5 -57.96 -34.28 5.95
CA PHE A 5 -56.57 -34.25 6.41
C PHE A 5 -55.90 -32.96 5.91
N LEU A 6 -55.60 -32.07 6.85
CA LEU A 6 -54.83 -30.87 6.57
C LEU A 6 -53.33 -31.23 6.63
N SER A 7 -52.68 -31.33 5.44
CA SER A 7 -51.25 -31.54 5.33
C SER A 7 -50.53 -30.22 5.51
N LEU A 8 -49.83 -30.04 6.65
CA LEU A 8 -49.01 -28.85 6.93
C LEU A 8 -47.59 -29.08 6.37
N SER A 9 -47.33 -28.55 5.15
CA SER A 9 -46.01 -28.59 4.55
C SER A 9 -45.11 -27.55 5.21
N PHE A 10 -44.16 -28.02 6.03
CA PHE A 10 -43.12 -27.17 6.66
C PHE A 10 -42.02 -26.89 5.63
N LEU A 11 -42.08 -25.68 5.00
CA LEU A 11 -41.04 -25.23 4.07
C LEU A 11 -39.84 -24.75 4.87
N ILE A 12 -38.78 -25.58 4.99
CA ILE A 12 -37.53 -25.19 5.60
C ILE A 12 -36.79 -24.32 4.60
N LEU A 13 -36.78 -23.00 4.84
CA LEU A 13 -35.89 -22.04 4.14
C LEU A 13 -34.46 -22.29 4.64
N LEU A 14 -33.70 -23.06 3.88
CA LEU A 14 -32.24 -23.10 4.01
C LEU A 14 -31.69 -21.79 3.46
N THR A 15 -31.55 -20.77 4.31
CA THR A 15 -30.72 -19.60 4.01
C THR A 15 -29.27 -20.08 3.97
N SER A 16 -28.75 -20.31 2.77
CA SER A 16 -27.32 -20.48 2.57
C SER A 16 -26.64 -19.19 3.01
N MET A 17 -25.97 -19.23 4.16
CA MET A 17 -24.99 -18.19 4.50
C MET A 17 -23.88 -18.25 3.43
N GLN A 18 -23.98 -17.42 2.41
CA GLN A 18 -22.86 -17.19 1.52
C GLN A 18 -21.75 -16.55 2.37
N ILE A 19 -20.69 -17.30 2.63
CA ILE A 19 -19.45 -16.77 3.20
C ILE A 19 -18.94 -15.80 2.13
N GLN A 20 -19.10 -14.51 2.37
CA GLN A 20 -18.54 -13.48 1.48
C GLN A 20 -17.01 -13.63 1.53
N LYS A 21 -16.42 -14.06 0.40
CA LYS A 21 -14.96 -14.17 0.26
C LYS A 21 -14.37 -12.79 0.53
N SER A 22 -13.46 -12.71 1.49
CA SER A 22 -12.69 -11.49 1.71
C SER A 22 -11.61 -11.37 0.63
N ASP A 23 -11.40 -10.16 0.09
CA ASP A 23 -10.32 -9.92 -0.86
C ASP A 23 -8.97 -10.14 -0.18
N LYS A 24 -8.08 -10.90 -0.85
CA LYS A 24 -6.70 -11.07 -0.45
C LYS A 24 -5.85 -9.93 -1.03
N ILE A 25 -5.26 -9.14 -0.14
CA ILE A 25 -4.49 -7.95 -0.49
C ILE A 25 -3.04 -8.14 -0.07
N ILE A 26 -2.12 -8.03 -1.04
CA ILE A 26 -0.69 -8.02 -0.76
C ILE A 26 -0.16 -6.58 -0.82
N PHE A 27 0.46 -6.14 0.29
CA PHE A 27 1.28 -4.93 0.32
C PHE A 27 2.71 -5.31 -0.07
N PHE A 28 3.16 -4.83 -1.22
CA PHE A 28 4.43 -5.19 -1.83
C PHE A 28 5.37 -3.99 -1.82
N GLY A 29 6.49 -4.10 -1.08
CA GLY A 29 7.33 -2.93 -0.83
C GLY A 29 8.66 -3.22 -0.15
N ASP A 30 9.19 -2.21 0.53
CA ASP A 30 10.49 -2.18 1.17
C ASP A 30 10.42 -2.30 2.71
N SER A 31 11.37 -1.66 3.44
CA SER A 31 11.44 -1.65 4.90
C SER A 31 10.19 -1.06 5.57
N ILE A 32 9.52 -0.09 4.94
CA ILE A 32 8.30 0.50 5.51
C ILE A 32 7.17 -0.54 5.51
N THR A 33 7.05 -1.31 4.45
CA THR A 33 6.10 -2.43 4.37
C THR A 33 6.52 -3.60 5.26
N GLN A 34 7.81 -3.89 5.36
CA GLN A 34 8.34 -4.90 6.28
C GLN A 34 8.02 -4.57 7.75
N ALA A 35 8.24 -3.33 8.16
CA ALA A 35 7.89 -2.85 9.49
C ALA A 35 6.36 -2.76 9.69
N GLY A 36 5.61 -2.58 8.61
CA GLY A 36 4.16 -2.41 8.62
C GLY A 36 3.38 -3.57 9.22
N VAL A 37 3.93 -4.79 9.22
CA VAL A 37 3.28 -5.98 9.83
C VAL A 37 3.57 -6.12 11.32
N ASN A 38 4.56 -5.41 11.86
CA ASN A 38 4.89 -5.46 13.27
C ASN A 38 3.83 -4.73 14.12
N PRO A 39 3.73 -5.02 15.43
CA PRO A 39 2.84 -4.28 16.31
C PRO A 39 3.06 -2.76 16.20
N GLY A 40 1.99 -2.00 15.93
CA GLY A 40 2.06 -0.57 15.70
C GLY A 40 2.43 -0.14 14.27
N GLY A 41 2.72 -1.08 13.36
CA GLY A 41 2.89 -0.82 11.94
C GLY A 41 1.53 -0.65 11.22
N TYR A 42 1.53 0.01 10.07
CA TYR A 42 0.29 0.39 9.38
C TYR A 42 -0.57 -0.81 8.96
N ILE A 43 0.02 -1.95 8.55
CA ILE A 43 -0.73 -3.16 8.18
C ILE A 43 -1.34 -3.80 9.44
N SER A 44 -0.57 -3.86 10.55
CA SER A 44 -1.05 -4.35 11.84
C SER A 44 -2.23 -3.51 12.34
N MET A 45 -2.15 -2.18 12.28
CA MET A 45 -3.25 -1.27 12.63
C MET A 45 -4.49 -1.49 11.76
N MET A 46 -4.31 -1.75 10.46
CA MET A 46 -5.42 -2.11 9.56
C MET A 46 -6.06 -3.45 9.96
N GLN A 47 -5.25 -4.47 10.25
CA GLN A 47 -5.75 -5.78 10.71
C GLN A 47 -6.58 -5.64 12.01
N ASP A 48 -6.13 -4.80 12.93
CA ASP A 48 -6.85 -4.57 14.20
C ASP A 48 -8.21 -3.89 13.97
N LYS A 49 -8.29 -2.90 13.09
CA LYS A 49 -9.57 -2.28 12.68
C LYS A 49 -10.53 -3.29 12.02
N ILE A 50 -10.01 -4.22 11.20
CA ILE A 50 -10.80 -5.30 10.60
C ILE A 50 -11.34 -6.25 11.68
N LYS A 51 -10.48 -6.68 12.62
CA LYS A 51 -10.88 -7.56 13.73
C LYS A 51 -11.96 -6.92 14.61
N GLN A 52 -11.89 -5.61 14.83
CA GLN A 52 -12.88 -4.84 15.59
C GLN A 52 -14.20 -4.60 14.82
N GLY A 53 -14.28 -4.98 13.55
CA GLY A 53 -15.47 -4.81 12.73
C GLY A 53 -15.72 -3.37 12.26
N VAL A 54 -14.74 -2.48 12.41
CA VAL A 54 -14.84 -1.06 12.00
C VAL A 54 -14.33 -0.82 10.57
N ALA A 55 -13.89 -1.86 9.89
CA ALA A 55 -13.42 -1.81 8.50
C ALA A 55 -13.90 -3.04 7.72
N PRO A 56 -13.93 -2.98 6.37
CA PRO A 56 -14.25 -4.13 5.51
C PRO A 56 -13.33 -5.33 5.81
N LYS A 57 -13.85 -6.55 5.61
CA LYS A 57 -13.07 -7.79 5.80
C LYS A 57 -12.13 -7.99 4.62
N TYR A 58 -10.83 -7.84 4.88
CA TYR A 58 -9.73 -8.16 3.96
C TYR A 58 -8.78 -9.17 4.59
N GLU A 59 -8.16 -10.02 3.77
CA GLU A 59 -6.97 -10.79 4.15
C GLU A 59 -5.74 -9.94 3.78
N LEU A 60 -5.07 -9.34 4.76
CA LEU A 60 -3.94 -8.44 4.53
C LEU A 60 -2.62 -9.16 4.72
N ILE A 61 -1.76 -9.14 3.71
CA ILE A 61 -0.44 -9.78 3.70
C ILE A 61 0.62 -8.72 3.39
N GLY A 62 1.60 -8.58 4.28
CA GLY A 62 2.79 -7.76 4.00
C GLY A 62 3.88 -8.58 3.31
N SER A 63 4.41 -8.08 2.20
CA SER A 63 5.57 -8.60 1.49
C SER A 63 6.58 -7.47 1.31
N GLY A 64 7.17 -7.03 2.41
CA GLY A 64 8.20 -6.00 2.46
C GLY A 64 9.56 -6.57 2.79
N ILE A 65 10.62 -6.08 2.14
CA ILE A 65 12.03 -6.41 2.46
C ILE A 65 12.84 -5.11 2.51
N GLY A 66 13.57 -4.93 3.61
CA GLY A 66 14.40 -3.73 3.83
C GLY A 66 15.38 -3.47 2.71
N GLY A 67 15.53 -2.20 2.32
CA GLY A 67 16.44 -1.78 1.27
C GLY A 67 16.00 -2.05 -0.16
N ASN A 68 14.88 -2.78 -0.37
CA ASN A 68 14.40 -3.10 -1.71
C ASN A 68 14.07 -1.86 -2.53
N LYS A 69 14.31 -1.99 -3.82
CA LYS A 69 14.04 -1.06 -4.90
C LYS A 69 13.09 -1.70 -5.92
N ILE A 70 12.64 -0.95 -6.90
CA ILE A 70 11.68 -1.45 -7.89
C ILE A 70 12.16 -2.72 -8.62
N TYR A 71 13.46 -2.83 -8.93
CA TYR A 71 14.00 -4.02 -9.60
C TYR A 71 14.03 -5.25 -8.67
N ASP A 72 14.21 -5.08 -7.36
CA ASP A 72 14.14 -6.17 -6.39
C ASP A 72 12.71 -6.73 -6.33
N LEU A 73 11.70 -5.84 -6.35
CA LEU A 73 10.31 -6.25 -6.44
C LEU A 73 10.02 -7.07 -7.71
N TYR A 74 10.58 -6.65 -8.85
CA TYR A 74 10.43 -7.41 -10.11
C TYR A 74 11.02 -8.81 -10.01
N LEU A 75 12.19 -8.96 -9.40
CA LEU A 75 12.89 -10.25 -9.26
C LEU A 75 12.13 -11.25 -8.36
N ARG A 76 11.46 -10.77 -7.32
CA ARG A 76 10.71 -11.61 -6.37
C ARG A 76 9.19 -11.63 -6.61
N LEU A 77 8.71 -11.02 -7.70
CA LEU A 77 7.28 -10.90 -8.00
C LEU A 77 6.56 -12.25 -8.07
N GLN A 78 7.20 -13.26 -8.65
CA GLN A 78 6.60 -14.59 -8.83
C GLN A 78 6.28 -15.22 -7.49
N GLU A 79 7.28 -15.44 -6.65
CA GLU A 79 7.16 -16.17 -5.39
C GLU A 79 6.39 -15.39 -4.33
N ASP A 80 6.63 -14.08 -4.26
CA ASP A 80 6.07 -13.24 -3.20
C ASP A 80 4.65 -12.74 -3.47
N VAL A 81 4.22 -12.77 -4.72
CA VAL A 81 2.93 -12.21 -5.12
C VAL A 81 2.13 -13.16 -5.99
N LEU A 82 2.62 -13.54 -7.19
CA LEU A 82 1.82 -14.26 -8.17
C LEU A 82 1.41 -15.67 -7.69
N ASP A 83 2.31 -16.39 -7.03
CA ASP A 83 2.05 -17.74 -6.50
C ASP A 83 1.01 -17.71 -5.34
N LYS A 84 0.88 -16.57 -4.68
CA LYS A 84 -0.12 -16.37 -3.60
C LYS A 84 -1.52 -16.02 -4.12
N LYS A 85 -1.65 -15.73 -5.42
CA LYS A 85 -2.93 -15.46 -6.11
C LYS A 85 -3.77 -14.42 -5.36
N PRO A 86 -3.26 -13.17 -5.16
CA PRO A 86 -4.04 -12.12 -4.51
C PRO A 86 -5.13 -11.59 -5.43
N ASP A 87 -6.15 -10.97 -4.85
CA ASP A 87 -7.17 -10.22 -5.59
C ASP A 87 -6.67 -8.78 -5.87
N VAL A 88 -5.86 -8.22 -4.95
CA VAL A 88 -5.31 -6.86 -5.04
C VAL A 88 -3.84 -6.84 -4.63
N VAL A 89 -3.03 -6.06 -5.34
CA VAL A 89 -1.65 -5.74 -4.94
C VAL A 89 -1.51 -4.24 -4.76
N VAL A 90 -1.03 -3.83 -3.59
CA VAL A 90 -0.65 -2.44 -3.28
C VAL A 90 0.87 -2.34 -3.36
N ILE A 91 1.39 -1.62 -4.35
CA ILE A 91 2.83 -1.44 -4.53
C ILE A 91 3.25 -0.14 -3.85
N TYR A 92 4.04 -0.25 -2.77
CA TYR A 92 4.59 0.89 -2.04
C TYR A 92 6.12 0.80 -2.03
N ILE A 93 6.75 1.49 -2.98
CA ILE A 93 8.18 1.43 -3.29
C ILE A 93 8.67 2.77 -3.86
N GLY A 94 9.96 3.02 -3.84
CA GLY A 94 10.60 4.14 -4.52
C GLY A 94 11.50 4.98 -3.62
N VAL A 95 11.33 4.89 -2.30
CA VAL A 95 12.19 5.66 -1.37
C VAL A 95 13.66 5.25 -1.48
N ASN A 96 13.96 3.94 -1.55
CA ASN A 96 15.34 3.45 -1.69
C ASN A 96 15.89 3.60 -3.11
N ASP A 97 15.03 3.67 -4.12
CA ASP A 97 15.43 3.99 -5.50
C ASP A 97 16.10 5.37 -5.58
N ILE A 98 15.68 6.29 -4.69
CA ILE A 98 16.18 7.65 -4.58
C ILE A 98 17.28 7.73 -3.51
N TRP A 99 16.99 7.33 -2.28
CA TRP A 99 17.87 7.49 -1.13
C TRP A 99 19.23 6.83 -1.32
N HIS A 100 19.23 5.62 -1.86
CA HIS A 100 20.46 4.86 -2.07
C HIS A 100 21.32 5.36 -3.24
N LYS A 101 20.86 6.32 -4.05
CA LYS A 101 21.72 6.98 -5.05
C LYS A 101 22.86 7.73 -4.41
N GLN A 102 22.61 8.46 -3.32
CA GLN A 102 23.62 9.27 -2.64
C GLN A 102 24.48 8.46 -1.66
N GLY A 103 23.84 7.56 -0.89
CA GLY A 103 24.55 6.84 0.18
C GLY A 103 25.37 5.67 -0.31
N SER A 104 24.78 4.77 -1.07
CA SER A 104 25.38 3.50 -1.49
C SER A 104 25.58 3.35 -2.99
N GLN A 105 25.22 4.33 -3.77
CA GLN A 105 25.28 4.34 -5.25
C GLN A 105 24.53 3.16 -5.91
N THR A 106 23.48 2.68 -5.25
CA THR A 106 22.66 1.54 -5.70
C THR A 106 21.22 1.93 -5.97
N GLY A 107 20.91 3.21 -6.14
CA GLY A 107 19.58 3.69 -6.53
C GLY A 107 19.20 3.26 -7.93
N THR A 108 17.97 3.56 -8.33
CA THR A 108 17.46 3.22 -9.67
C THR A 108 17.28 4.49 -10.48
N ASP A 109 17.82 4.50 -11.70
CA ASP A 109 17.62 5.63 -12.60
C ASP A 109 16.18 5.72 -13.09
N PRO A 110 15.69 6.94 -13.43
CA PRO A 110 14.30 7.19 -13.80
C PRO A 110 13.74 6.29 -14.91
N ASP A 111 14.52 6.07 -15.97
CA ASP A 111 14.12 5.22 -17.09
C ASP A 111 13.99 3.75 -16.69
N LYS A 112 14.91 3.25 -15.87
CA LYS A 112 14.85 1.89 -15.31
C LYS A 112 13.70 1.74 -14.31
N PHE A 113 13.48 2.76 -13.48
CA PHE A 113 12.36 2.77 -12.53
C PHE A 113 11.03 2.61 -13.26
N ILE A 114 10.77 3.41 -14.30
CA ILE A 114 9.56 3.31 -15.12
C ILE A 114 9.47 1.94 -15.81
N ALA A 115 10.58 1.43 -16.35
CA ALA A 115 10.59 0.16 -17.08
C ALA A 115 10.22 -1.02 -16.19
N PHE A 116 10.86 -1.16 -15.00
CA PHE A 116 10.55 -2.22 -14.05
C PHE A 116 9.15 -2.09 -13.45
N TYR A 117 8.74 -0.88 -13.10
CA TYR A 117 7.39 -0.64 -12.56
C TYR A 117 6.31 -1.02 -13.57
N SER A 118 6.48 -0.60 -14.83
CA SER A 118 5.58 -0.98 -15.93
C SER A 118 5.53 -2.49 -16.15
N ALA A 119 6.67 -3.18 -16.06
CA ALA A 119 6.74 -4.63 -16.20
C ALA A 119 5.99 -5.36 -15.07
N ILE A 120 6.11 -4.88 -13.82
CA ILE A 120 5.36 -5.41 -12.67
C ILE A 120 3.86 -5.22 -12.89
N ILE A 121 3.41 -4.00 -13.21
CA ILE A 121 1.99 -3.70 -13.43
C ILE A 121 1.40 -4.60 -14.51
N LYS A 122 2.08 -4.72 -15.67
CA LYS A 122 1.63 -5.58 -16.78
C LYS A 122 1.49 -7.04 -16.37
N LYS A 123 2.46 -7.59 -15.63
CA LYS A 123 2.41 -8.99 -15.17
C LYS A 123 1.24 -9.22 -14.20
N LEU A 124 1.00 -8.28 -13.27
CA LEU A 124 -0.12 -8.36 -12.34
C LEU A 124 -1.48 -8.29 -13.05
N GLN A 125 -1.64 -7.33 -13.96
CA GLN A 125 -2.87 -7.19 -14.76
C GLN A 125 -3.13 -8.38 -15.68
N ALA A 126 -2.09 -8.96 -16.28
CA ALA A 126 -2.21 -10.19 -17.08
C ALA A 126 -2.69 -11.39 -16.25
N SER A 127 -2.52 -11.34 -14.92
CA SER A 127 -3.02 -12.33 -13.97
C SER A 127 -4.38 -11.95 -13.35
N ASN A 128 -5.08 -10.95 -13.92
CA ASN A 128 -6.35 -10.41 -13.40
C ASN A 128 -6.28 -9.89 -11.96
N ILE A 129 -5.13 -9.36 -11.54
CA ILE A 129 -4.93 -8.79 -10.22
C ILE A 129 -5.14 -7.27 -10.30
N LYS A 130 -6.00 -6.73 -9.41
CA LYS A 130 -6.17 -5.28 -9.26
C LYS A 130 -4.88 -4.67 -8.71
N VAL A 131 -4.39 -3.60 -9.35
CA VAL A 131 -3.14 -2.93 -8.94
C VAL A 131 -3.44 -1.55 -8.38
N ILE A 132 -2.89 -1.26 -7.20
CA ILE A 132 -2.88 0.05 -6.59
C ILE A 132 -1.42 0.45 -6.39
N VAL A 133 -1.04 1.62 -6.86
CA VAL A 133 0.33 2.13 -6.73
C VAL A 133 0.38 3.28 -5.73
N CYS A 134 1.47 3.36 -4.97
CA CYS A 134 1.66 4.39 -3.95
C CYS A 134 2.87 5.24 -4.31
N THR A 135 2.77 6.56 -4.13
CA THR A 135 3.95 7.43 -4.20
C THR A 135 4.77 7.29 -2.92
N PRO A 136 6.14 7.37 -2.96
CA PRO A 136 6.97 7.38 -1.75
C PRO A 136 6.66 8.60 -0.88
N ALA A 137 6.73 8.44 0.45
CA ALA A 137 6.34 9.50 1.38
C ALA A 137 7.34 10.68 1.40
N VAL A 138 8.38 10.54 2.22
CA VAL A 138 9.38 11.59 2.45
C VAL A 138 10.79 11.02 2.62
N ILE A 139 11.81 11.83 2.33
CA ILE A 139 13.19 11.69 2.79
C ILE A 139 13.55 13.02 3.44
N GLY A 140 13.16 13.15 4.72
CA GLY A 140 13.17 14.41 5.46
C GLY A 140 11.81 15.10 5.49
N GLU A 141 11.55 15.78 6.61
CA GLU A 141 10.23 16.39 6.91
C GLU A 141 10.28 17.93 6.91
N ARG A 142 11.40 18.54 6.50
CA ARG A 142 11.52 20.00 6.42
C ARG A 142 10.53 20.57 5.42
N THR A 143 9.98 21.74 5.74
CA THR A 143 8.91 22.39 4.97
C THR A 143 9.37 23.61 4.19
N ASP A 144 10.64 23.99 4.32
CA ASP A 144 11.30 25.10 3.64
C ASP A 144 11.98 24.72 2.32
N PHE A 145 11.70 23.50 1.82
CA PHE A 145 12.30 22.91 0.61
C PHE A 145 13.82 22.65 0.70
N SER A 146 14.37 22.57 1.92
CA SER A 146 15.80 22.27 2.13
C SER A 146 16.12 20.77 2.24
N ASN A 147 15.14 19.87 2.09
CA ASN A 147 15.42 18.45 1.99
C ASN A 147 16.09 18.15 0.64
N ALA A 148 17.33 17.65 0.66
CA ALA A 148 18.16 17.50 -0.54
C ALA A 148 17.54 16.60 -1.62
N MET A 149 16.63 15.69 -1.25
CA MET A 149 16.05 14.70 -2.17
C MET A 149 14.59 15.00 -2.56
N ASP A 150 14.04 16.15 -2.17
CA ASP A 150 12.66 16.50 -2.51
C ASP A 150 12.41 16.61 -4.02
N GLY A 151 13.38 17.10 -4.77
CA GLY A 151 13.30 17.15 -6.23
C GLY A 151 13.13 15.77 -6.85
N ASP A 152 13.98 14.81 -6.49
CA ASP A 152 13.91 13.42 -6.96
C ASP A 152 12.62 12.74 -6.48
N LEU A 153 12.23 12.94 -5.21
CA LEU A 153 10.97 12.39 -4.68
C LEU A 153 9.74 12.88 -5.47
N ASN A 154 9.71 14.16 -5.81
CA ASN A 154 8.62 14.74 -6.58
C ASN A 154 8.63 14.18 -8.01
N GLN A 155 9.80 14.01 -8.64
CA GLN A 155 9.96 13.44 -9.97
C GLN A 155 9.45 11.97 -10.00
N TYR A 156 9.92 11.12 -9.07
CA TYR A 156 9.51 9.72 -9.00
C TYR A 156 8.03 9.57 -8.65
N SER A 157 7.52 10.42 -7.75
CA SER A 157 6.09 10.47 -7.47
C SER A 157 5.25 10.82 -8.71
N GLN A 158 5.73 11.76 -9.54
CA GLN A 158 5.05 12.11 -10.79
C GLN A 158 5.06 10.94 -11.79
N MET A 159 6.18 10.19 -11.88
CA MET A 159 6.25 8.97 -12.70
C MET A 159 5.21 7.94 -12.25
N ILE A 160 5.05 7.71 -10.94
CA ILE A 160 4.04 6.79 -10.40
C ILE A 160 2.62 7.26 -10.71
N ARG A 161 2.32 8.57 -10.59
CA ARG A 161 1.02 9.13 -10.97
C ARG A 161 0.73 8.90 -12.46
N ASN A 162 1.73 9.10 -13.31
CA ASN A 162 1.62 8.87 -14.76
C ASN A 162 1.39 7.37 -15.06
N LEU A 163 2.11 6.47 -14.38
CA LEU A 163 1.91 5.03 -14.51
C LEU A 163 0.50 4.61 -14.07
N ALA A 164 0.01 5.15 -12.95
CA ALA A 164 -1.36 4.90 -12.49
C ALA A 164 -2.39 5.27 -13.57
N SER A 165 -2.26 6.45 -14.16
CA SER A 165 -3.13 6.93 -15.23
C SER A 165 -3.01 6.07 -16.51
N THR A 166 -1.77 5.77 -16.93
CA THR A 166 -1.50 5.01 -18.17
C THR A 166 -2.05 3.60 -18.14
N TYR A 167 -1.95 2.93 -16.98
CA TYR A 167 -2.37 1.53 -16.82
C TYR A 167 -3.72 1.35 -16.12
N GLY A 168 -4.43 2.43 -15.79
CA GLY A 168 -5.70 2.37 -15.09
C GLY A 168 -5.59 1.78 -13.68
N CYS A 169 -4.47 2.01 -12.99
CA CYS A 169 -4.26 1.55 -11.62
C CYS A 169 -4.90 2.50 -10.60
N GLY A 170 -5.29 1.96 -9.43
CA GLY A 170 -5.57 2.79 -8.28
C GLY A 170 -4.33 3.58 -7.85
N LEU A 171 -4.50 4.77 -7.31
CA LEU A 171 -3.42 5.63 -6.80
C LEU A 171 -3.68 6.02 -5.35
N ILE A 172 -2.68 5.79 -4.49
CA ILE A 172 -2.60 6.38 -3.15
C ILE A 172 -1.44 7.36 -3.14
N ASP A 173 -1.77 8.65 -3.17
CA ASP A 173 -0.76 9.72 -3.24
C ASP A 173 -0.24 10.09 -1.86
N ILE A 174 0.65 9.22 -1.32
CA ILE A 174 1.22 9.35 0.01
C ILE A 174 2.13 10.57 0.08
N ARG A 175 2.94 10.85 -0.98
CA ARG A 175 3.80 12.03 -1.05
C ARG A 175 3.02 13.30 -0.77
N LYS A 176 1.91 13.49 -1.49
CA LYS A 176 1.07 14.69 -1.31
C LYS A 176 0.52 14.76 0.11
N ALA A 177 -0.03 13.68 0.62
CA ALA A 177 -0.62 13.65 1.94
C ALA A 177 0.39 13.96 3.06
N PHE A 178 1.61 13.39 2.98
CA PHE A 178 2.67 13.63 3.96
C PHE A 178 3.21 15.07 3.89
N LEU A 179 3.39 15.61 2.68
CA LEU A 179 3.79 17.02 2.51
C LEU A 179 2.74 17.97 3.09
N ASP A 180 1.47 17.78 2.76
CA ASP A 180 0.38 18.62 3.26
C ASP A 180 0.33 18.58 4.80
N TYR A 181 0.52 17.39 5.41
CA TYR A 181 0.54 17.25 6.85
C TYR A 181 1.74 17.96 7.48
N ASN A 182 2.95 17.78 6.93
CA ASN A 182 4.15 18.41 7.44
C ASN A 182 4.05 19.94 7.32
N MET A 183 3.56 20.48 6.20
CA MET A 183 3.34 21.93 6.03
C MET A 183 2.43 22.51 7.13
N ALA A 184 1.42 21.77 7.56
CA ALA A 184 0.49 22.20 8.59
C ALA A 184 1.01 21.96 10.04
N ASN A 185 1.88 20.95 10.26
CA ASN A 185 2.20 20.45 11.59
C ASN A 185 3.69 20.53 11.95
N ASN A 186 4.55 21.06 11.08
CA ASN A 186 5.99 21.22 11.33
C ASN A 186 6.46 22.70 11.31
N PRO A 187 5.92 23.55 12.17
CA PRO A 187 6.29 24.99 12.18
C PRO A 187 7.75 25.23 12.61
N GLN A 188 8.39 24.24 13.23
CA GLN A 188 9.79 24.30 13.66
C GLN A 188 10.76 23.81 12.59
N ASN A 189 10.28 23.44 11.41
CA ASN A 189 11.07 22.93 10.29
C ASN A 189 11.99 21.76 10.69
N LYS A 190 11.49 20.85 11.54
CA LYS A 190 12.23 19.66 11.95
C LYS A 190 12.48 18.74 10.77
N GLU A 191 13.64 18.10 10.77
CA GLU A 191 14.01 17.14 9.73
C GLU A 191 13.33 15.77 9.90
N SER A 192 12.89 15.45 11.12
CA SER A 192 12.20 14.19 11.47
C SER A 192 11.39 14.37 12.76
N GLY A 193 10.59 13.36 13.10
CA GLY A 193 9.86 13.31 14.36
C GLY A 193 8.41 13.79 14.27
N ILE A 194 7.94 14.21 13.08
CA ILE A 194 6.52 14.53 12.84
C ILE A 194 5.77 13.25 12.45
N LEU A 195 6.11 12.64 11.32
CA LEU A 195 5.55 11.38 10.81
C LEU A 195 6.58 10.26 10.70
N THR A 196 7.88 10.61 10.78
CA THR A 196 9.00 9.67 10.69
C THR A 196 9.87 9.71 11.95
N SER A 197 10.59 8.63 12.22
CA SER A 197 11.57 8.56 13.32
C SER A 197 12.97 9.01 12.90
N ASP A 198 13.35 8.77 11.63
CA ASP A 198 14.70 8.94 11.09
C ASP A 198 14.72 9.61 9.72
N ARG A 199 13.68 10.38 9.37
CA ARG A 199 13.42 11.04 8.08
C ARG A 199 12.77 10.16 7.02
N VAL A 200 12.71 8.83 7.19
CA VAL A 200 12.19 7.87 6.21
C VAL A 200 11.20 6.90 6.85
N HIS A 201 11.64 6.18 7.89
CA HIS A 201 10.83 5.16 8.54
C HIS A 201 9.77 5.79 9.45
N LEU A 202 8.55 5.29 9.35
CA LEU A 202 7.39 5.88 10.01
C LEU A 202 7.45 5.73 11.54
N ASN A 203 7.12 6.78 12.26
CA ASN A 203 6.77 6.72 13.66
C ASN A 203 5.29 6.30 13.84
N GLN A 204 4.78 6.32 15.07
CA GLN A 204 3.39 5.93 15.35
C GLN A 204 2.37 6.78 14.57
N ALA A 205 2.55 8.10 14.52
CA ALA A 205 1.65 9.00 13.80
C ALA A 205 1.68 8.76 12.29
N GLY A 206 2.88 8.52 11.72
CA GLY A 206 3.04 8.19 10.31
C GLY A 206 2.39 6.85 9.94
N ASN A 207 2.53 5.82 10.78
CA ASN A 207 1.87 4.53 10.59
C ASN A 207 0.34 4.64 10.65
N GLN A 208 -0.19 5.42 11.61
CA GLN A 208 -1.63 5.67 11.70
C GLN A 208 -2.16 6.37 10.45
N MET A 209 -1.51 7.45 10.02
CA MET A 209 -1.89 8.18 8.82
C MET A 209 -1.82 7.30 7.58
N LEU A 210 -0.76 6.48 7.44
CA LEU A 210 -0.63 5.56 6.32
C LEU A 210 -1.73 4.50 6.31
N ALA A 211 -2.09 3.93 7.46
CA ALA A 211 -3.19 2.96 7.57
C ALA A 211 -4.53 3.56 7.10
N GLU A 212 -4.82 4.81 7.44
CA GLU A 212 -6.03 5.52 7.02
C GLU A 212 -6.03 5.79 5.49
N LEU A 213 -4.89 6.21 4.94
CA LEU A 213 -4.73 6.40 3.49
C LEU A 213 -4.92 5.09 2.71
N MET A 214 -4.37 3.98 3.23
CA MET A 214 -4.50 2.66 2.62
C MET A 214 -5.96 2.20 2.61
N PHE A 215 -6.70 2.30 3.73
CA PHE A 215 -8.14 1.99 3.74
C PHE A 215 -8.94 2.83 2.75
N LYS A 216 -8.68 4.14 2.72
CA LYS A 216 -9.37 5.03 1.77
C LYS A 216 -9.06 4.67 0.31
N GLY A 217 -7.83 4.22 0.03
CA GLY A 217 -7.41 3.79 -1.30
C GLY A 217 -8.02 2.46 -1.73
N LEU A 218 -8.18 1.51 -0.79
CA LEU A 218 -8.79 0.20 -1.04
C LEU A 218 -10.31 0.27 -1.28
N SER A 219 -10.97 1.30 -0.75
CA SER A 219 -12.43 1.48 -0.85
C SER A 219 -12.89 2.15 -2.15
N LYS A 220 -11.97 2.52 -3.03
CA LYS A 220 -12.24 3.12 -4.36
C LYS A 220 -12.15 2.06 -5.45
#